data_2618f8150396eefd711aa67b3994695d
#
_entry.id   2618f8150396eefd711aa67b3994695d
#
_cell.length_a   1.000
_cell.length_b   1.000
_cell.length_c   1.000
_cell.angle_alpha   90.00
_cell.angle_beta   90.00
_cell.angle_gamma   90.00
#
_symmetry.space_group_name_H-M   'P 1'
#
loop_
_entity.id
_entity.type
_entity.pdbx_description
1 polymer ?
#
loop_
_entity_poly.entity_id
_entity_poly.type
_entity_poly.pdbx_seq_one_letter_code
_entity_poly.pdbx_strand_id
1 'polypeptide(L)'
;MRAIPRPAGMDELLREVGPVWQQDIRGAGDRVKAAYLPVLMAAPHGGVDVTRDLSYGSHARQRLDVYCPAVARDAPVVVFVHGGAFVRGTKDINDAMYANVLTWFARQGCVGVNVEYRLAPEAPHPQGALDVAAACAWVSAHIGGFGGDPRSICLIGHSAGGTHAATFACDPALAHLRRDVCCLVLVSARLQADSLPENPNAAGVRAYFGEDASRYPSLSPMAHAAHLAMPVFVVNAQYENPLLDVYATEFAYRVAEARRVAPRHMTVADHNHVSVMAHFNSGEQLLGEQILDFFAGSCRR
;
A
#
# COMPACT_ATOMS: atom_id res chain seq x y z
N MET A 1 8.15 8.04 -26.12
CA MET A 1 7.47 7.95 -24.80
C MET A 1 6.61 9.19 -24.62
N ARG A 2 5.33 9.07 -24.30
CA ARG A 2 4.55 10.25 -23.89
C ARG A 2 5.08 10.70 -22.53
N ALA A 3 5.39 11.99 -22.40
CA ALA A 3 5.76 12.58 -21.11
C ALA A 3 4.59 12.37 -20.12
N ILE A 4 4.87 11.83 -18.94
CA ILE A 4 3.89 11.73 -17.87
C ILE A 4 3.66 13.15 -17.38
N PRO A 5 2.44 13.72 -17.44
CA PRO A 5 2.20 15.07 -16.96
C PRO A 5 2.40 15.15 -15.46
N ARG A 6 3.41 15.86 -15.01
CA ARG A 6 3.70 16.12 -13.61
C ARG A 6 3.44 17.58 -13.25
N PRO A 7 3.13 17.89 -11.98
CA PRO A 7 3.04 19.27 -11.53
C PRO A 7 4.34 20.04 -11.77
N ALA A 8 4.24 21.35 -11.98
CA ALA A 8 5.39 22.21 -12.23
C ALA A 8 6.45 22.09 -11.11
N GLY A 9 7.72 21.97 -11.47
CA GLY A 9 8.86 21.81 -10.55
C GLY A 9 9.03 20.39 -9.99
N MET A 10 8.07 19.50 -10.15
CA MET A 10 8.15 18.14 -9.58
C MET A 10 9.20 17.29 -10.30
N ASP A 11 9.28 17.39 -11.63
CA ASP A 11 10.31 16.69 -12.40
C ASP A 11 11.73 17.05 -11.98
N GLU A 12 11.98 18.34 -11.69
CA GLU A 12 13.28 18.83 -11.24
C GLU A 12 13.61 18.28 -9.85
N LEU A 13 12.67 18.38 -8.91
CA LEU A 13 12.84 17.85 -7.56
C LEU A 13 13.12 16.34 -7.58
N LEU A 14 12.35 15.55 -8.32
CA LEU A 14 12.50 14.09 -8.35
C LEU A 14 13.82 13.66 -8.99
N ARG A 15 14.29 14.38 -10.03
CA ARG A 15 15.62 14.14 -10.62
C ARG A 15 16.76 14.53 -9.69
N GLU A 16 16.59 15.55 -8.85
CA GLU A 16 17.58 15.96 -7.86
C GLU A 16 17.67 14.94 -6.72
N VAL A 17 16.53 14.59 -6.09
CA VAL A 17 16.54 13.76 -4.87
C VAL A 17 16.67 12.26 -5.17
N GLY A 18 16.22 11.80 -6.34
CA GLY A 18 16.19 10.37 -6.68
C GLY A 18 17.55 9.70 -6.62
N PRO A 19 18.58 10.16 -7.39
CA PRO A 19 19.89 9.52 -7.41
C PRO A 19 20.62 9.51 -6.06
N VAL A 20 20.25 10.41 -5.16
CA VAL A 20 20.84 10.53 -3.81
C VAL A 20 19.90 10.08 -2.70
N TRP A 21 18.77 9.44 -3.04
CA TRP A 21 17.73 9.04 -2.11
C TRP A 21 18.24 8.32 -0.87
N GLN A 22 19.10 7.31 -1.06
CA GLN A 22 19.63 6.49 0.04
C GLN A 22 20.66 7.21 0.91
N GLN A 23 21.17 8.39 0.49
CA GLN A 23 22.11 9.17 1.28
C GLN A 23 21.41 9.98 2.37
N ASP A 24 20.17 10.44 2.12
CA ASP A 24 19.32 11.16 3.09
C ASP A 24 17.83 10.87 2.87
N ILE A 25 17.43 9.64 3.16
CA ILE A 25 16.03 9.17 2.97
C ILE A 25 15.04 10.06 3.72
N ARG A 26 15.40 10.52 4.93
CA ARG A 26 14.51 11.35 5.74
C ARG A 26 14.35 12.76 5.17
N GLY A 27 15.45 13.47 4.95
CA GLY A 27 15.40 14.84 4.42
C GLY A 27 14.82 14.88 3.01
N ALA A 28 15.23 13.97 2.11
CA ALA A 28 14.65 13.85 0.78
C ALA A 28 13.14 13.54 0.83
N GLY A 29 12.73 12.62 1.71
CA GLY A 29 11.32 12.28 1.92
C GLY A 29 10.49 13.45 2.44
N ASP A 30 11.03 14.26 3.35
CA ASP A 30 10.34 15.44 3.88
C ASP A 30 10.23 16.54 2.80
N ARG A 31 11.26 16.75 1.98
CA ARG A 31 11.20 17.66 0.82
C ARG A 31 10.13 17.22 -0.19
N VAL A 32 10.05 15.95 -0.52
CA VAL A 32 9.06 15.40 -1.44
C VAL A 32 7.63 15.60 -0.88
N LYS A 33 7.39 15.26 0.37
CA LYS A 33 6.08 15.49 1.02
C LYS A 33 5.69 16.97 1.02
N ALA A 34 6.61 17.86 1.36
CA ALA A 34 6.39 19.29 1.36
C ALA A 34 6.07 19.85 -0.02
N ALA A 35 6.71 19.33 -1.08
CA ALA A 35 6.45 19.75 -2.45
C ALA A 35 5.10 19.24 -2.99
N TYR A 36 4.70 18.00 -2.65
CA TYR A 36 3.40 17.47 -3.07
C TYR A 36 2.22 18.07 -2.28
N LEU A 37 2.40 18.50 -1.03
CA LEU A 37 1.31 19.00 -0.19
C LEU A 37 0.46 20.10 -0.87
N PRO A 38 1.03 21.22 -1.36
CA PRO A 38 0.23 22.25 -2.02
C PRO A 38 -0.46 21.76 -3.30
N VAL A 39 0.16 20.82 -4.02
CA VAL A 39 -0.43 20.20 -5.21
C VAL A 39 -1.66 19.38 -4.85
N LEU A 40 -1.55 18.56 -3.80
CA LEU A 40 -2.64 17.71 -3.32
C LEU A 40 -3.77 18.52 -2.70
N MET A 41 -3.45 19.59 -1.97
CA MET A 41 -4.45 20.50 -1.41
C MET A 41 -5.23 21.27 -2.49
N ALA A 42 -4.59 21.57 -3.63
CA ALA A 42 -5.23 22.22 -4.78
C ALA A 42 -5.92 21.23 -5.73
N ALA A 43 -5.65 19.92 -5.57
CA ALA A 43 -6.20 18.89 -6.44
C ALA A 43 -7.73 18.81 -6.31
N PRO A 44 -8.44 18.37 -7.37
CA PRO A 44 -9.88 18.21 -7.29
C PRO A 44 -10.29 17.15 -6.26
N HIS A 45 -11.15 17.51 -5.33
CA HIS A 45 -11.80 16.63 -4.36
C HIS A 45 -13.31 16.49 -4.64
N GLY A 46 -13.85 17.25 -5.57
CA GLY A 46 -15.29 17.25 -5.89
C GLY A 46 -15.79 15.89 -6.38
N GLY A 47 -17.01 15.54 -5.97
CA GLY A 47 -17.66 14.29 -6.34
C GLY A 47 -17.20 13.09 -5.50
N VAL A 48 -16.52 13.30 -4.38
CA VAL A 48 -16.14 12.27 -3.43
C VAL A 48 -16.65 12.63 -2.03
N ASP A 49 -17.53 11.81 -1.48
CA ASP A 49 -18.00 11.90 -0.12
C ASP A 49 -17.13 11.03 0.78
N VAL A 50 -16.72 11.57 1.94
CA VAL A 50 -15.82 10.86 2.86
C VAL A 50 -16.48 10.67 4.21
N THR A 51 -16.67 9.40 4.61
CA THR A 51 -17.08 9.01 5.96
C THR A 51 -15.83 8.58 6.74
N ARG A 52 -15.53 9.28 7.82
CA ARG A 52 -14.27 9.11 8.57
C ARG A 52 -14.46 8.29 9.83
N ASP A 53 -13.36 7.67 10.28
CA ASP A 53 -13.17 7.06 11.60
C ASP A 53 -14.17 5.96 11.95
N LEU A 54 -14.66 5.23 10.96
CA LEU A 54 -15.49 4.05 11.16
C LEU A 54 -14.69 2.94 11.87
N SER A 55 -15.26 2.39 12.95
CA SER A 55 -14.60 1.35 13.74
C SER A 55 -14.72 -0.01 13.07
N TYR A 56 -13.60 -0.70 12.88
CA TYR A 56 -13.59 -2.10 12.48
C TYR A 56 -13.10 -3.06 13.58
N GLY A 57 -12.79 -2.52 14.76
CA GLY A 57 -12.37 -3.25 15.94
C GLY A 57 -12.45 -2.42 17.22
N SER A 58 -12.05 -2.99 18.34
CA SER A 58 -12.18 -2.36 19.66
C SER A 58 -11.06 -1.36 20.01
N HIS A 59 -9.91 -1.44 19.32
CA HIS A 59 -8.78 -0.56 19.59
C HIS A 59 -8.96 0.83 18.95
N ALA A 60 -8.44 1.88 19.59
CA ALA A 60 -8.58 3.27 19.10
C ALA A 60 -8.03 3.47 17.68
N ARG A 61 -6.98 2.74 17.28
CA ARG A 61 -6.42 2.76 15.93
C ARG A 61 -7.13 1.83 14.94
N GLN A 62 -8.02 0.96 15.37
CA GLN A 62 -8.79 0.12 14.44
C GLN A 62 -9.93 0.93 13.83
N ARG A 63 -9.57 1.89 12.97
CA ARG A 63 -10.45 2.82 12.27
C ARG A 63 -10.16 2.79 10.78
N LEU A 64 -11.16 3.11 10.00
CA LEU A 64 -11.04 3.29 8.55
C LEU A 64 -11.91 4.47 8.08
N ASP A 65 -11.50 5.04 6.94
CA ASP A 65 -12.30 6.04 6.23
C ASP A 65 -12.81 5.45 4.93
N VAL A 66 -14.05 5.78 4.56
CA VAL A 66 -14.65 5.34 3.28
C VAL A 66 -14.82 6.56 2.38
N TYR A 67 -14.28 6.46 1.17
CA TYR A 67 -14.31 7.46 0.10
C TYR A 67 -15.27 6.98 -0.98
N CYS A 68 -16.43 7.62 -1.10
CA CYS A 68 -17.47 7.22 -2.05
C CYS A 68 -17.50 8.19 -3.24
N PRO A 69 -17.53 7.69 -4.49
CA PRO A 69 -17.89 8.53 -5.62
C PRO A 69 -19.35 9.00 -5.48
N ALA A 70 -19.67 10.18 -6.02
CA ALA A 70 -21.02 10.79 -5.93
C ALA A 70 -22.14 9.84 -6.42
N VAL A 71 -21.81 8.92 -7.31
CA VAL A 71 -22.72 7.85 -7.77
C VAL A 71 -21.98 6.52 -7.66
N ALA A 72 -22.28 5.76 -6.61
CA ALA A 72 -21.75 4.42 -6.40
C ALA A 72 -22.89 3.39 -6.43
N ARG A 73 -22.79 2.40 -7.30
CA ARG A 73 -23.69 1.23 -7.30
C ARG A 73 -22.88 0.02 -7.74
N ASP A 74 -22.75 -0.96 -6.85
CA ASP A 74 -21.93 -2.16 -7.07
C ASP A 74 -20.50 -1.79 -7.58
N ALA A 75 -19.95 -0.70 -7.04
CA ALA A 75 -18.67 -0.16 -7.46
C ALA A 75 -17.51 -1.04 -6.95
N PRO A 76 -16.43 -1.23 -7.73
CA PRO A 76 -15.25 -1.94 -7.26
C PRO A 76 -14.66 -1.22 -6.03
N VAL A 77 -14.08 -1.99 -5.11
CA VAL A 77 -13.59 -1.50 -3.81
C VAL A 77 -12.07 -1.57 -3.76
N VAL A 78 -11.43 -0.47 -3.34
CA VAL A 78 -9.99 -0.41 -3.10
C VAL A 78 -9.74 -0.21 -1.62
N VAL A 79 -9.13 -1.21 -0.97
CA VAL A 79 -8.68 -1.13 0.42
C VAL A 79 -7.20 -0.79 0.45
N PHE A 80 -6.84 0.30 1.11
CA PHE A 80 -5.46 0.77 1.19
C PHE A 80 -4.92 0.72 2.62
N VAL A 81 -3.70 0.17 2.76
CA VAL A 81 -2.97 0.02 4.02
C VAL A 81 -1.68 0.83 3.93
N HIS A 82 -1.57 1.86 4.78
CA HIS A 82 -0.49 2.84 4.74
C HIS A 82 0.87 2.31 5.24
N GLY A 83 1.94 3.02 4.88
CA GLY A 83 3.29 2.80 5.41
C GLY A 83 3.53 3.45 6.77
N GLY A 84 4.71 3.22 7.36
CA GLY A 84 5.09 3.84 8.63
C GLY A 84 6.12 3.06 9.43
N ALA A 85 6.89 2.20 8.77
CA ALA A 85 7.97 1.41 9.38
C ALA A 85 7.51 0.63 10.64
N PHE A 86 6.24 0.20 10.68
CA PHE A 86 5.59 -0.57 11.75
C PHE A 86 5.31 0.18 13.05
N VAL A 87 6.03 1.27 13.35
CA VAL A 87 6.01 1.98 14.65
C VAL A 87 5.45 3.39 14.56
N ARG A 88 5.08 3.85 13.37
CA ARG A 88 4.54 5.19 13.11
C ARG A 88 3.64 5.19 11.89
N GLY A 89 3.16 6.34 11.50
CA GLY A 89 2.26 6.54 10.36
C GLY A 89 0.80 6.59 10.79
N THR A 90 0.01 7.12 9.88
CA THR A 90 -1.44 7.23 9.99
C THR A 90 -2.05 7.07 8.61
N LYS A 91 -3.34 6.73 8.56
CA LYS A 91 -4.12 6.68 7.31
C LYS A 91 -4.19 8.03 6.57
N ASP A 92 -3.85 9.12 7.26
CA ASP A 92 -3.85 10.47 6.71
C ASP A 92 -2.63 11.23 7.24
N ILE A 93 -1.64 11.48 6.39
CA ILE A 93 -0.48 12.29 6.71
C ILE A 93 -0.72 13.70 6.19
N ASN A 94 -0.57 14.70 7.04
CA ASN A 94 -0.68 16.12 6.71
C ASN A 94 -1.97 16.52 5.95
N ASP A 95 -3.10 15.90 6.28
CA ASP A 95 -4.43 16.12 5.70
C ASP A 95 -4.56 15.87 4.18
N ALA A 96 -3.55 15.29 3.56
CA ALA A 96 -3.53 15.06 2.12
C ALA A 96 -2.94 13.71 1.71
N MET A 97 -1.74 13.38 2.19
CA MET A 97 -1.03 12.17 1.75
C MET A 97 -1.65 10.92 2.37
N TYR A 98 -1.79 9.90 1.57
CA TYR A 98 -2.56 8.67 1.67
C TYR A 98 -4.06 8.86 1.39
N ALA A 99 -4.71 9.94 1.89
CA ALA A 99 -6.05 10.34 1.47
C ALA A 99 -6.13 10.58 -0.05
N ASN A 100 -5.07 11.13 -0.65
CA ASN A 100 -4.94 11.35 -2.10
C ASN A 100 -5.13 10.08 -2.93
N VAL A 101 -4.66 8.95 -2.44
CA VAL A 101 -4.79 7.64 -3.12
C VAL A 101 -6.25 7.28 -3.26
N LEU A 102 -7.00 7.31 -2.14
CA LEU A 102 -8.41 6.91 -2.14
C LEU A 102 -9.29 7.95 -2.86
N THR A 103 -8.95 9.24 -2.75
CA THR A 103 -9.60 10.30 -3.52
C THR A 103 -9.44 10.06 -5.03
N TRP A 104 -8.24 9.68 -5.47
CA TRP A 104 -7.99 9.34 -6.87
C TRP A 104 -8.86 8.16 -7.33
N PHE A 105 -8.85 7.04 -6.59
CA PHE A 105 -9.66 5.86 -6.93
C PHE A 105 -11.16 6.16 -6.88
N ALA A 106 -11.63 6.95 -5.93
CA ALA A 106 -13.05 7.34 -5.86
C ALA A 106 -13.46 8.19 -7.08
N ARG A 107 -12.60 9.07 -7.55
CA ARG A 107 -12.82 9.83 -8.79
C ARG A 107 -12.79 8.96 -10.05
N GLN A 108 -12.22 7.76 -9.98
CA GLN A 108 -12.29 6.75 -11.06
C GLN A 108 -13.50 5.79 -10.90
N GLY A 109 -14.41 6.06 -9.95
CA GLY A 109 -15.62 5.29 -9.74
C GLY A 109 -15.48 4.09 -8.80
N CYS A 110 -14.37 3.95 -8.09
CA CYS A 110 -14.21 2.94 -7.04
C CYS A 110 -14.68 3.47 -5.67
N VAL A 111 -15.15 2.60 -4.78
CA VAL A 111 -15.23 2.94 -3.36
C VAL A 111 -13.87 2.71 -2.72
N GLY A 112 -13.27 3.75 -2.16
CA GLY A 112 -11.97 3.69 -1.48
C GLY A 112 -12.12 3.45 0.02
N VAL A 113 -11.26 2.63 0.61
CA VAL A 113 -11.21 2.40 2.07
C VAL A 113 -9.78 2.59 2.56
N ASN A 114 -9.56 3.58 3.43
CA ASN A 114 -8.26 3.93 3.98
C ASN A 114 -8.14 3.39 5.40
N VAL A 115 -7.27 2.42 5.62
CA VAL A 115 -7.19 1.65 6.86
C VAL A 115 -6.11 2.20 7.78
N GLU A 116 -6.49 2.52 9.03
CA GLU A 116 -5.60 2.72 10.16
C GLU A 116 -5.42 1.40 10.90
N TYR A 117 -4.21 1.07 11.34
CA TYR A 117 -3.91 -0.18 12.04
C TYR A 117 -3.05 0.05 13.29
N ARG A 118 -3.02 -0.92 14.20
CA ARG A 118 -2.21 -0.86 15.43
C ARG A 118 -0.72 -0.91 15.12
N LEU A 119 0.08 -0.22 15.91
CA LEU A 119 1.53 -0.10 15.72
C LEU A 119 2.31 -0.94 16.73
N ALA A 120 3.51 -1.33 16.36
CA ALA A 120 4.48 -1.90 17.28
C ALA A 120 5.07 -0.79 18.20
N PRO A 121 5.53 -1.12 19.41
CA PRO A 121 5.65 -2.47 19.98
C PRO A 121 4.36 -3.01 20.60
N GLU A 122 3.30 -2.21 20.72
CA GLU A 122 2.02 -2.62 21.31
C GLU A 122 1.36 -3.78 20.52
N ALA A 123 1.48 -3.74 19.20
CA ALA A 123 0.95 -4.75 18.28
C ALA A 123 2.06 -5.36 17.41
N PRO A 124 2.87 -6.29 17.96
CA PRO A 124 3.93 -6.95 17.22
C PRO A 124 3.38 -7.93 16.17
N HIS A 125 4.25 -8.50 15.35
CA HIS A 125 3.89 -9.52 14.35
C HIS A 125 3.12 -10.69 15.00
N PRO A 126 1.99 -11.13 14.39
CA PRO A 126 1.41 -10.72 13.10
C PRO A 126 0.23 -9.72 13.23
N GLN A 127 0.15 -8.93 14.30
CA GLN A 127 -1.03 -8.13 14.63
C GLN A 127 -1.44 -7.17 13.50
N GLY A 128 -0.50 -6.56 12.77
CA GLY A 128 -0.84 -5.72 11.63
C GLY A 128 -1.56 -6.47 10.50
N ALA A 129 -1.18 -7.74 10.25
CA ALA A 129 -1.89 -8.58 9.27
C ALA A 129 -3.28 -8.99 9.77
N LEU A 130 -3.46 -9.20 11.08
CA LEU A 130 -4.76 -9.45 11.68
C LEU A 130 -5.67 -8.22 11.62
N ASP A 131 -5.11 -7.01 11.75
CA ASP A 131 -5.86 -5.77 11.55
C ASP A 131 -6.31 -5.62 10.08
N VAL A 132 -5.46 -5.96 9.12
CA VAL A 132 -5.85 -6.02 7.69
C VAL A 132 -6.98 -7.01 7.48
N ALA A 133 -6.90 -8.21 8.07
CA ALA A 133 -7.97 -9.21 7.99
C ALA A 133 -9.29 -8.69 8.56
N ALA A 134 -9.25 -8.04 9.73
CA ALA A 134 -10.43 -7.46 10.37
C ALA A 134 -11.03 -6.31 9.54
N ALA A 135 -10.19 -5.46 8.97
CA ALA A 135 -10.64 -4.38 8.07
C ALA A 135 -11.29 -4.95 6.80
N CYS A 136 -10.70 -5.96 6.17
CA CYS A 136 -11.30 -6.63 5.00
C CYS A 136 -12.64 -7.30 5.36
N ALA A 137 -12.74 -7.93 6.52
CA ALA A 137 -14.00 -8.52 7.00
C ALA A 137 -15.08 -7.46 7.23
N TRP A 138 -14.71 -6.30 7.80
CA TRP A 138 -15.61 -5.16 7.93
C TRP A 138 -16.09 -4.65 6.57
N VAL A 139 -15.18 -4.51 5.60
CA VAL A 139 -15.48 -4.08 4.23
C VAL A 139 -16.49 -5.06 3.60
N SER A 140 -16.22 -6.37 3.64
CA SER A 140 -17.13 -7.37 3.09
C SER A 140 -18.54 -7.30 3.69
N ALA A 141 -18.65 -6.96 4.97
CA ALA A 141 -19.95 -6.89 5.68
C ALA A 141 -20.71 -5.57 5.45
N HIS A 142 -20.02 -4.45 5.21
CA HIS A 142 -20.65 -3.13 5.30
C HIS A 142 -20.55 -2.29 4.03
N ILE A 143 -19.62 -2.58 3.12
CA ILE A 143 -19.33 -1.69 1.99
C ILE A 143 -20.49 -1.53 1.00
N GLY A 144 -21.42 -2.49 0.98
CA GLY A 144 -22.65 -2.37 0.20
C GLY A 144 -23.51 -1.16 0.59
N GLY A 145 -23.50 -0.77 1.88
CA GLY A 145 -24.15 0.45 2.38
C GLY A 145 -23.52 1.75 1.85
N PHE A 146 -22.31 1.68 1.30
CA PHE A 146 -21.58 2.76 0.65
C PHE A 146 -21.56 2.63 -0.88
N GLY A 147 -22.34 1.72 -1.44
CA GLY A 147 -22.43 1.48 -2.89
C GLY A 147 -21.28 0.65 -3.47
N GLY A 148 -20.43 0.04 -2.63
CA GLY A 148 -19.37 -0.87 -3.08
C GLY A 148 -19.82 -2.31 -3.24
N ASP A 149 -19.21 -3.07 -4.18
CA ASP A 149 -19.42 -4.51 -4.32
C ASP A 149 -18.48 -5.28 -3.37
N PRO A 150 -18.99 -5.95 -2.32
CA PRO A 150 -18.16 -6.71 -1.38
C PRO A 150 -17.43 -7.91 -2.01
N ARG A 151 -17.77 -8.30 -3.23
CA ARG A 151 -17.12 -9.38 -3.98
C ARG A 151 -16.01 -8.88 -4.90
N SER A 152 -15.80 -7.56 -4.99
CA SER A 152 -14.83 -6.93 -5.88
C SER A 152 -13.91 -6.02 -5.07
N ILE A 153 -12.97 -6.63 -4.31
CA ILE A 153 -12.06 -5.94 -3.41
C ILE A 153 -10.60 -6.09 -3.89
N CYS A 154 -9.94 -4.97 -4.16
CA CYS A 154 -8.49 -4.89 -4.37
C CYS A 154 -7.81 -4.41 -3.09
N LEU A 155 -6.88 -5.18 -2.55
CA LEU A 155 -6.07 -4.80 -1.39
C LEU A 155 -4.74 -4.19 -1.86
N ILE A 156 -4.46 -2.95 -1.45
CA ILE A 156 -3.21 -2.24 -1.76
C ILE A 156 -2.47 -1.98 -0.45
N GLY A 157 -1.20 -2.37 -0.38
CA GLY A 157 -0.34 -2.06 0.77
C GLY A 157 0.93 -1.33 0.35
N HIS A 158 1.27 -0.25 1.06
CA HIS A 158 2.50 0.51 0.86
C HIS A 158 3.50 0.26 1.99
N SER A 159 4.78 0.02 1.66
CA SER A 159 5.87 -0.10 2.64
C SER A 159 5.56 -1.12 3.74
N ALA A 160 5.52 -0.74 5.03
CA ALA A 160 5.09 -1.60 6.14
C ALA A 160 3.65 -2.10 5.98
N GLY A 161 2.72 -1.27 5.46
CA GLY A 161 1.37 -1.70 5.12
C GLY A 161 1.35 -2.80 4.05
N GLY A 162 2.30 -2.75 3.12
CA GLY A 162 2.52 -3.83 2.15
C GLY A 162 2.99 -5.12 2.81
N THR A 163 3.81 -5.04 3.86
CA THR A 163 4.18 -6.22 4.68
C THR A 163 2.95 -6.83 5.34
N HIS A 164 2.10 -6.00 5.96
CA HIS A 164 0.86 -6.49 6.61
C HIS A 164 -0.09 -7.14 5.61
N ALA A 165 -0.30 -6.50 4.46
CA ALA A 165 -1.14 -7.02 3.38
C ALA A 165 -0.58 -8.33 2.78
N ALA A 166 0.75 -8.41 2.57
CA ALA A 166 1.39 -9.61 2.08
C ALA A 166 1.36 -10.76 3.11
N THR A 167 1.60 -10.48 4.40
CA THR A 167 1.45 -11.48 5.47
C THR A 167 0.02 -12.02 5.50
N PHE A 168 -0.99 -11.14 5.50
CA PHE A 168 -2.39 -11.56 5.41
C PHE A 168 -2.65 -12.45 4.21
N ALA A 169 -2.13 -12.08 3.02
CA ALA A 169 -2.39 -12.80 1.78
C ALA A 169 -1.62 -14.11 1.63
N CYS A 170 -0.42 -14.24 2.23
CA CYS A 170 0.47 -15.37 2.00
C CYS A 170 0.53 -16.36 3.17
N ASP A 171 0.46 -15.89 4.43
CA ASP A 171 0.67 -16.76 5.60
C ASP A 171 -0.43 -17.84 5.69
N PRO A 172 -0.08 -19.14 5.61
CA PRO A 172 -1.05 -20.23 5.71
C PRO A 172 -1.90 -20.19 6.99
N ALA A 173 -1.34 -19.69 8.10
CA ALA A 173 -2.07 -19.56 9.35
C ALA A 173 -3.27 -18.61 9.27
N LEU A 174 -3.24 -17.65 8.32
CA LEU A 174 -4.29 -16.66 8.09
C LEU A 174 -5.21 -17.02 6.92
N ALA A 175 -5.03 -18.18 6.30
CA ALA A 175 -5.77 -18.57 5.08
C ALA A 175 -7.30 -18.53 5.27
N HIS A 176 -7.78 -18.90 6.46
CA HIS A 176 -9.21 -18.91 6.79
C HIS A 176 -9.85 -17.51 6.89
N LEU A 177 -9.05 -16.44 6.93
CA LEU A 177 -9.49 -15.04 7.01
C LEU A 177 -9.56 -14.34 5.63
N ARG A 178 -9.06 -14.98 4.56
CA ARG A 178 -8.90 -14.37 3.22
C ARG A 178 -10.16 -14.44 2.37
N ARG A 179 -11.25 -13.87 2.84
CA ARG A 179 -12.50 -13.85 2.09
C ARG A 179 -12.59 -12.58 1.25
N ASP A 180 -13.18 -12.71 0.07
CA ASP A 180 -13.67 -11.61 -0.77
C ASP A 180 -12.60 -10.65 -1.37
N VAL A 181 -11.29 -10.87 -1.11
CA VAL A 181 -10.21 -10.10 -1.74
C VAL A 181 -9.85 -10.74 -3.07
N CYS A 182 -10.07 -10.01 -4.18
CA CYS A 182 -9.82 -10.50 -5.54
C CYS A 182 -8.33 -10.46 -5.93
N CYS A 183 -7.61 -9.45 -5.47
CA CYS A 183 -6.22 -9.25 -5.83
C CYS A 183 -5.46 -8.40 -4.81
N LEU A 184 -4.14 -8.48 -4.88
CA LEU A 184 -3.20 -7.80 -4.03
C LEU A 184 -2.28 -6.89 -4.86
N VAL A 185 -2.07 -5.65 -4.41
CA VAL A 185 -1.07 -4.73 -4.96
C VAL A 185 -0.09 -4.36 -3.85
N LEU A 186 1.18 -4.62 -4.08
CA LEU A 186 2.26 -4.36 -3.14
C LEU A 186 3.14 -3.25 -3.68
N VAL A 187 3.06 -2.05 -3.09
CA VAL A 187 3.83 -0.89 -3.53
C VAL A 187 4.96 -0.64 -2.54
N SER A 188 6.21 -0.75 -3.01
CA SER A 188 7.41 -0.50 -2.20
C SER A 188 7.41 -1.27 -0.87
N ALA A 189 6.86 -2.48 -0.86
CA ALA A 189 6.60 -3.27 0.33
C ALA A 189 7.88 -3.88 0.91
N ARG A 190 8.01 -3.91 2.24
CA ARG A 190 9.07 -4.67 2.91
C ARG A 190 8.67 -6.15 3.01
N LEU A 191 9.05 -6.93 2.00
CA LEU A 191 8.65 -8.34 1.87
C LEU A 191 9.61 -9.31 2.58
N GLN A 192 10.79 -8.82 2.94
CA GLN A 192 11.76 -9.49 3.81
C GLN A 192 12.08 -8.57 5.00
N ALA A 193 11.95 -9.07 6.23
CA ALA A 193 12.41 -8.37 7.42
C ALA A 193 13.94 -8.44 7.49
N ASP A 194 14.57 -7.32 7.80
CA ASP A 194 15.99 -7.21 8.06
C ASP A 194 16.26 -6.07 9.06
N SER A 195 17.35 -6.19 9.80
CA SER A 195 17.86 -5.14 10.68
C SER A 195 19.31 -4.77 10.33
N LEU A 196 19.63 -4.83 9.04
CA LEU A 196 20.93 -4.49 8.49
C LEU A 196 21.29 -3.03 8.78
N PRO A 197 22.59 -2.69 8.86
CA PRO A 197 23.02 -1.33 9.14
C PRO A 197 22.49 -0.27 8.16
N GLU A 198 22.36 -0.64 6.90
CA GLU A 198 21.81 0.22 5.83
C GLU A 198 20.29 0.40 5.88
N ASN A 199 19.57 -0.41 6.68
CA ASN A 199 18.13 -0.28 6.82
C ASN A 199 17.76 0.88 7.75
N PRO A 200 17.24 2.03 7.26
CA PRO A 200 16.90 3.18 8.09
C PRO A 200 15.75 2.90 9.05
N ASN A 201 15.04 1.80 8.86
CA ASN A 201 13.88 1.38 9.65
C ASN A 201 14.17 0.12 10.51
N ALA A 202 15.44 -0.25 10.72
CA ALA A 202 15.84 -1.42 11.49
C ALA A 202 15.23 -1.47 12.90
N ALA A 203 15.12 -0.33 13.58
CA ALA A 203 14.47 -0.25 14.89
C ALA A 203 12.97 -0.61 14.82
N GLY A 204 12.27 -0.17 13.80
CA GLY A 204 10.86 -0.53 13.57
C GLY A 204 10.69 -2.02 13.24
N VAL A 205 11.62 -2.59 12.48
CA VAL A 205 11.64 -4.04 12.20
C VAL A 205 11.81 -4.82 13.50
N ARG A 206 12.78 -4.46 14.36
CA ARG A 206 12.95 -5.10 15.67
C ARG A 206 11.70 -4.98 16.55
N ALA A 207 11.12 -3.78 16.61
CA ALA A 207 9.91 -3.56 17.40
C ALA A 207 8.72 -4.43 16.94
N TYR A 208 8.60 -4.69 15.62
CA TYR A 208 7.49 -5.46 15.07
C TYR A 208 7.77 -6.97 15.03
N PHE A 209 8.95 -7.40 14.56
CA PHE A 209 9.29 -8.82 14.39
C PHE A 209 10.02 -9.43 15.61
N GLY A 210 10.44 -8.60 16.57
CA GLY A 210 11.21 -9.00 17.76
C GLY A 210 12.72 -8.82 17.55
N GLU A 211 13.48 -8.95 18.65
CA GLU A 211 14.93 -8.72 18.65
C GLU A 211 15.74 -9.87 18.02
N ASP A 212 15.18 -11.07 17.94
CA ASP A 212 15.85 -12.24 17.37
C ASP A 212 15.78 -12.23 15.83
N ALA A 213 16.80 -11.70 15.22
CA ALA A 213 16.90 -11.59 13.75
C ALA A 213 16.97 -12.97 13.04
N SER A 214 17.32 -14.05 13.75
CA SER A 214 17.32 -15.40 13.16
C SER A 214 15.92 -15.88 12.77
N ARG A 215 14.88 -15.29 13.34
CA ARG A 215 13.47 -15.58 13.04
C ARG A 215 12.91 -14.80 11.86
N TYR A 216 13.57 -13.71 11.44
CA TYR A 216 13.05 -12.83 10.39
C TYR A 216 12.76 -13.56 9.08
N PRO A 217 13.61 -14.47 8.58
CA PRO A 217 13.30 -15.21 7.36
C PRO A 217 11.96 -15.95 7.41
N SER A 218 11.65 -16.62 8.53
CA SER A 218 10.41 -17.40 8.68
C SER A 218 9.16 -16.55 8.94
N LEU A 219 9.33 -15.35 9.50
CA LEU A 219 8.23 -14.41 9.79
C LEU A 219 7.91 -13.47 8.62
N SER A 220 8.79 -13.42 7.62
CA SER A 220 8.63 -12.53 6.47
C SER A 220 7.63 -13.07 5.45
N PRO A 221 6.85 -12.21 4.79
CA PRO A 221 6.00 -12.61 3.67
C PRO A 221 6.74 -13.42 2.60
N MET A 222 8.02 -13.15 2.42
CA MET A 222 8.91 -13.86 1.49
C MET A 222 8.89 -15.38 1.68
N ALA A 223 8.88 -15.85 2.93
CA ALA A 223 8.85 -17.28 3.25
C ALA A 223 7.57 -17.96 2.77
N HIS A 224 6.51 -17.19 2.66
CA HIS A 224 5.16 -17.67 2.35
C HIS A 224 4.71 -17.32 0.92
N ALA A 225 5.57 -16.75 0.09
CA ALA A 225 5.22 -16.29 -1.27
C ALA A 225 4.58 -17.38 -2.14
N ALA A 226 5.01 -18.64 -1.97
CA ALA A 226 4.47 -19.80 -2.69
C ALA A 226 3.00 -20.12 -2.32
N HIS A 227 2.53 -19.69 -1.16
CA HIS A 227 1.15 -19.92 -0.70
C HIS A 227 0.16 -18.81 -1.10
N LEU A 228 0.64 -17.78 -1.80
CA LEU A 228 -0.22 -16.71 -2.28
C LEU A 228 -1.22 -17.25 -3.32
N ALA A 229 -2.50 -17.25 -3.01
CA ALA A 229 -3.54 -17.82 -3.88
C ALA A 229 -4.15 -16.81 -4.88
N MET A 230 -4.20 -15.51 -4.52
CA MET A 230 -4.79 -14.47 -5.35
C MET A 230 -3.78 -13.85 -6.33
N PRO A 231 -4.23 -13.25 -7.44
CA PRO A 231 -3.37 -12.44 -8.30
C PRO A 231 -2.63 -11.36 -7.52
N VAL A 232 -1.37 -11.09 -7.87
CA VAL A 232 -0.56 -10.03 -7.25
C VAL A 232 0.10 -9.16 -8.30
N PHE A 233 0.11 -7.85 -8.00
CA PHE A 233 0.89 -6.86 -8.73
C PHE A 233 1.95 -6.29 -7.77
N VAL A 234 3.21 -6.54 -8.08
CA VAL A 234 4.35 -6.06 -7.30
C VAL A 234 4.88 -4.79 -7.96
N VAL A 235 4.96 -3.71 -7.19
CA VAL A 235 5.39 -2.39 -7.67
C VAL A 235 6.49 -1.88 -6.75
N ASN A 236 7.58 -1.39 -7.32
CA ASN A 236 8.60 -0.63 -6.62
C ASN A 236 8.86 0.71 -7.32
N ALA A 237 9.32 1.69 -6.57
CA ALA A 237 9.84 2.92 -7.13
C ALA A 237 11.24 2.68 -7.71
N GLN A 238 11.70 3.55 -8.62
CA GLN A 238 13.07 3.48 -9.13
C GLN A 238 14.10 3.75 -8.04
N TYR A 239 13.78 4.64 -7.10
CA TYR A 239 14.65 5.04 -6.00
C TYR A 239 14.06 4.58 -4.67
N GLU A 240 14.37 3.35 -4.29
CA GLU A 240 13.83 2.72 -3.08
C GLU A 240 14.72 2.92 -1.85
N ASN A 241 14.12 2.69 -0.69
CA ASN A 241 14.89 2.41 0.51
C ASN A 241 15.69 1.11 0.31
N PRO A 242 16.87 0.96 0.97
CA PRO A 242 17.75 -0.18 0.76
C PRO A 242 17.03 -1.52 0.71
N LEU A 243 17.32 -2.29 -0.32
CA LEU A 243 16.87 -3.66 -0.59
C LEU A 243 15.37 -3.87 -0.86
N LEU A 244 14.51 -2.84 -0.83
CA LEU A 244 13.08 -3.05 -1.06
C LEU A 244 12.78 -3.51 -2.49
N ASP A 245 13.49 -2.99 -3.47
CA ASP A 245 13.42 -3.39 -4.88
C ASP A 245 13.97 -4.82 -5.11
N VAL A 246 15.05 -5.17 -4.39
CA VAL A 246 15.60 -6.54 -4.40
C VAL A 246 14.59 -7.53 -3.84
N TYR A 247 14.00 -7.22 -2.68
CA TYR A 247 12.97 -8.06 -2.06
C TYR A 247 11.68 -8.14 -2.89
N ALA A 248 11.30 -7.06 -3.57
CA ALA A 248 10.17 -7.06 -4.50
C ALA A 248 10.41 -8.03 -5.66
N THR A 249 11.61 -7.99 -6.25
CA THR A 249 12.03 -8.85 -7.35
C THR A 249 12.09 -10.33 -6.91
N GLU A 250 12.68 -10.61 -5.74
CA GLU A 250 12.75 -11.96 -5.19
C GLU A 250 11.35 -12.53 -4.91
N PHE A 251 10.47 -11.73 -4.30
CA PHE A 251 9.10 -12.13 -4.03
C PHE A 251 8.33 -12.47 -5.31
N ALA A 252 8.46 -11.61 -6.33
CA ALA A 252 7.85 -11.86 -7.64
C ALA A 252 8.38 -13.16 -8.27
N TYR A 253 9.69 -13.42 -8.16
CA TYR A 253 10.30 -14.67 -8.62
C TYR A 253 9.74 -15.88 -7.90
N ARG A 254 9.64 -15.86 -6.55
CA ARG A 254 9.12 -16.98 -5.76
C ARG A 254 7.65 -17.28 -6.09
N VAL A 255 6.84 -16.24 -6.29
CA VAL A 255 5.46 -16.40 -6.77
C VAL A 255 5.43 -17.00 -8.17
N ALA A 256 6.28 -16.54 -9.09
CA ALA A 256 6.39 -17.07 -10.46
C ALA A 256 6.81 -18.53 -10.45
N GLU A 257 7.82 -18.89 -9.66
CA GLU A 257 8.32 -20.25 -9.52
C GLU A 257 7.22 -21.22 -9.04
N ALA A 258 6.48 -20.84 -8.00
CA ALA A 258 5.40 -21.65 -7.45
C ALA A 258 4.21 -21.81 -8.42
N ARG A 259 3.86 -20.75 -9.14
CA ARG A 259 2.68 -20.72 -10.02
C ARG A 259 2.97 -21.09 -11.46
N ARG A 260 4.26 -21.13 -11.87
CA ARG A 260 4.71 -21.30 -13.26
C ARG A 260 4.21 -20.17 -14.20
N VAL A 261 3.82 -19.04 -13.63
CA VAL A 261 3.37 -17.84 -14.35
C VAL A 261 3.87 -16.61 -13.58
N ALA A 262 4.52 -15.69 -14.28
CA ALA A 262 5.01 -14.46 -13.67
C ALA A 262 3.85 -13.58 -13.18
N PRO A 263 3.92 -13.04 -11.97
CA PRO A 263 3.00 -12.00 -11.54
C PRO A 263 3.28 -10.71 -12.30
N ARG A 264 2.32 -9.79 -12.31
CA ARG A 264 2.59 -8.44 -12.82
C ARG A 264 3.63 -7.77 -11.92
N HIS A 265 4.69 -7.21 -12.52
CA HIS A 265 5.75 -6.50 -11.82
C HIS A 265 6.09 -5.21 -12.55
N MET A 266 6.31 -4.11 -11.82
CA MET A 266 6.60 -2.80 -12.41
C MET A 266 7.54 -2.00 -11.51
N THR A 267 8.54 -1.35 -12.12
CA THR A 267 9.30 -0.25 -11.51
C THR A 267 8.75 1.08 -12.02
N VAL A 268 8.35 1.96 -11.11
CA VAL A 268 7.85 3.31 -11.46
C VAL A 268 9.04 4.24 -11.62
N ALA A 269 9.31 4.60 -12.87
CA ALA A 269 10.48 5.42 -13.22
C ALA A 269 10.40 6.83 -12.59
N ASP A 270 11.56 7.36 -12.23
CA ASP A 270 11.79 8.67 -11.61
C ASP A 270 11.22 8.83 -10.19
N HIS A 271 10.36 7.93 -9.72
CA HIS A 271 9.81 8.00 -8.37
C HIS A 271 10.74 7.40 -7.32
N ASN A 272 10.57 7.89 -6.09
CA ASN A 272 11.17 7.35 -4.89
C ASN A 272 10.09 6.75 -3.98
N HIS A 273 10.53 6.13 -2.89
CA HIS A 273 9.67 5.46 -1.90
C HIS A 273 8.48 6.29 -1.39
N VAL A 274 8.59 7.62 -1.37
CA VAL A 274 7.50 8.52 -0.93
C VAL A 274 6.66 8.98 -2.11
N SER A 275 7.30 9.45 -3.19
CA SER A 275 6.58 10.03 -4.33
C SER A 275 5.74 9.00 -5.08
N VAL A 276 6.07 7.70 -5.00
CA VAL A 276 5.28 6.63 -5.60
C VAL A 276 3.84 6.54 -5.06
N MET A 277 3.59 7.11 -3.87
CA MET A 277 2.24 7.26 -3.32
C MET A 277 1.75 8.72 -3.33
N ALA A 278 2.66 9.68 -3.16
CA ALA A 278 2.30 11.10 -3.14
C ALA A 278 1.78 11.59 -4.50
N HIS A 279 2.16 10.95 -5.62
CA HIS A 279 1.74 11.38 -6.96
C HIS A 279 0.25 11.09 -7.28
N PHE A 280 -0.43 10.21 -6.53
CA PHE A 280 -1.86 9.99 -6.73
C PHE A 280 -2.64 11.29 -6.54
N ASN A 281 -3.62 11.55 -7.39
CA ASN A 281 -4.43 12.77 -7.44
C ASN A 281 -3.64 14.07 -7.68
N SER A 282 -2.38 13.98 -8.10
CA SER A 282 -1.55 15.15 -8.45
C SER A 282 -1.60 15.54 -9.94
N GLY A 283 -2.28 14.74 -10.75
CA GLY A 283 -2.31 14.84 -12.23
C GLY A 283 -1.61 13.67 -12.93
N GLU A 284 -0.72 12.97 -12.25
CA GLU A 284 -0.12 11.73 -12.77
C GLU A 284 -1.11 10.58 -12.69
N GLN A 285 -1.19 9.75 -13.75
CA GLN A 285 -2.21 8.71 -13.87
C GLN A 285 -1.61 7.30 -13.97
N LEU A 286 -0.34 7.17 -14.39
CA LEU A 286 0.23 5.91 -14.85
C LEU A 286 0.04 4.74 -13.86
N LEU A 287 0.47 4.88 -12.61
CA LEU A 287 0.37 3.77 -11.65
C LEU A 287 -1.08 3.45 -11.32
N GLY A 288 -1.92 4.48 -11.13
CA GLY A 288 -3.34 4.29 -10.85
C GLY A 288 -4.05 3.53 -11.97
N GLU A 289 -3.83 3.92 -13.24
CA GLU A 289 -4.40 3.23 -14.40
C GLU A 289 -3.91 1.79 -14.51
N GLN A 290 -2.62 1.53 -14.23
CA GLN A 290 -2.07 0.17 -14.21
C GLN A 290 -2.69 -0.71 -13.11
N ILE A 291 -3.00 -0.12 -11.94
CA ILE A 291 -3.68 -0.83 -10.86
C ILE A 291 -5.14 -1.13 -11.24
N LEU A 292 -5.87 -0.16 -11.82
CA LEU A 292 -7.25 -0.37 -12.28
C LEU A 292 -7.34 -1.45 -13.35
N ASP A 293 -6.45 -1.44 -14.34
CA ASP A 293 -6.40 -2.47 -15.38
C ASP A 293 -6.11 -3.87 -14.79
N PHE A 294 -5.16 -3.96 -13.87
CA PHE A 294 -4.87 -5.20 -13.15
C PHE A 294 -6.07 -5.70 -12.33
N PHE A 295 -6.71 -4.80 -11.59
CA PHE A 295 -7.88 -5.11 -10.77
C PHE A 295 -9.04 -5.62 -11.62
N ALA A 296 -9.38 -4.91 -12.70
CA ALA A 296 -10.44 -5.30 -13.63
C ALA A 296 -10.21 -6.70 -14.24
N GLY A 297 -8.95 -7.05 -14.54
CA GLY A 297 -8.57 -8.37 -15.03
C GLY A 297 -8.63 -9.48 -13.97
N SER A 298 -8.47 -9.13 -12.69
CA SER A 298 -8.40 -10.09 -11.58
C SER A 298 -9.77 -10.53 -11.06
N CYS A 299 -10.79 -9.66 -11.08
CA CYS A 299 -12.12 -9.95 -10.56
C CYS A 299 -13.09 -10.58 -11.59
N ARG A 300 -12.66 -10.79 -12.82
CA ARG A 300 -13.48 -11.40 -13.89
C ARG A 300 -13.45 -12.94 -13.94
N ARG A 301 -12.87 -13.58 -12.92
CA ARG A 301 -12.70 -15.03 -12.90
C ARG A 301 -13.76 -15.74 -12.07
#